data_221bc127983857505aa59b39ee974d39
#
_entry.id   221bc127983857505aa59b39ee974d39
#
_cell.length_a   1.000
_cell.length_b   1.000
_cell.length_c   1.000
_cell.angle_alpha   90.00
_cell.angle_beta   90.00
_cell.angle_gamma   90.00
#
_symmetry.space_group_name_H-M   'P 1'
#
loop_
_entity.id
_entity.type
_entity.pdbx_description
1 polymer ?
#
loop_
_entity_poly.entity_id
_entity_poly.type
_entity_poly.pdbx_seq_one_letter_code
_entity_poly.pdbx_strand_id
1 'polypeptide(L)'
;MLDRVLEPEVMDDPSEAAAYHAMNHDRVNAIFVNDLRQAVGPVDWSGPILDLGAGNGLIPILLRETFSNNTVVELDAARSMLAIARNVAGAAQVRRLGWVQARAQRLPHSANAFPLVVSNSLIHHLPEPVLVFREAWRVLAPGGWAFFRDLFRPDNPAELARLVDKHAKGESPTARRLFAESLNAALTVEEVRQLVGVVGATGETVCASSDRHWTWCCRKPFAAMP
;
A
#
# COMPACT_ATOMS: atom_id res chain seq x y z
N MET A 1 -1.62 -8.61 23.80
CA MET A 1 -1.27 -8.08 22.45
C MET A 1 0.21 -8.37 22.23
N LEU A 2 0.60 -8.81 21.03
CA LEU A 2 2.01 -9.00 20.69
C LEU A 2 2.73 -7.66 20.57
N ASP A 3 4.01 -7.62 20.99
CA ASP A 3 4.86 -6.46 20.72
C ASP A 3 5.15 -6.35 19.22
N ARG A 4 5.24 -5.13 18.73
CA ARG A 4 5.61 -4.87 17.35
C ARG A 4 7.10 -5.14 17.15
N VAL A 5 7.45 -6.01 16.21
CA VAL A 5 8.84 -6.33 15.86
C VAL A 5 9.05 -5.94 14.40
N LEU A 6 9.87 -4.91 14.17
CA LEU A 6 10.14 -4.40 12.82
C LEU A 6 10.96 -5.39 11.99
N GLU A 7 10.68 -5.43 10.71
CA GLU A 7 11.48 -6.09 9.69
C GLU A 7 12.25 -5.04 8.83
N PRO A 8 13.20 -5.46 7.97
CA PRO A 8 13.93 -4.51 7.12
C PRO A 8 13.00 -3.64 6.28
N GLU A 9 13.23 -2.30 6.30
CA GLU A 9 12.36 -1.32 5.63
C GLU A 9 12.39 -1.42 4.11
N VAL A 10 13.55 -1.74 3.53
CA VAL A 10 13.76 -1.65 2.08
C VAL A 10 14.31 -2.97 1.54
N MET A 11 13.61 -3.56 0.59
CA MET A 11 14.03 -4.76 -0.15
C MET A 11 14.76 -4.34 -1.42
N ASP A 12 16.04 -3.95 -1.29
CA ASP A 12 16.84 -3.46 -2.43
C ASP A 12 17.89 -4.48 -2.93
N ASP A 13 17.95 -5.66 -2.33
CA ASP A 13 18.74 -6.77 -2.87
C ASP A 13 18.04 -7.34 -4.12
N PRO A 14 18.72 -7.42 -5.29
CA PRO A 14 18.09 -7.91 -6.52
C PRO A 14 17.58 -9.35 -6.44
N SER A 15 18.22 -10.21 -5.64
CA SER A 15 17.80 -11.61 -5.49
C SER A 15 16.54 -11.73 -4.63
N GLU A 16 16.43 -10.93 -3.58
CA GLU A 16 15.23 -10.85 -2.74
C GLU A 16 14.05 -10.26 -3.53
N ALA A 17 14.29 -9.17 -4.27
CA ALA A 17 13.29 -8.56 -5.13
C ALA A 17 12.78 -9.53 -6.22
N ALA A 18 13.68 -10.32 -6.83
CA ALA A 18 13.31 -11.35 -7.80
C ALA A 18 12.51 -12.49 -7.15
N ALA A 19 12.90 -12.93 -5.95
CA ALA A 19 12.17 -13.96 -5.20
C ALA A 19 10.76 -13.48 -4.81
N TYR A 20 10.63 -12.22 -4.36
CA TYR A 20 9.33 -11.61 -4.09
C TYR A 20 8.46 -11.52 -5.35
N HIS A 21 9.04 -11.12 -6.48
CA HIS A 21 8.30 -11.04 -7.75
C HIS A 21 7.82 -12.39 -8.25
N ALA A 22 8.55 -13.48 -7.93
CA ALA A 22 8.16 -14.83 -8.32
C ALA A 22 6.97 -15.38 -7.51
N MET A 23 6.59 -14.73 -6.41
CA MET A 23 5.40 -15.10 -5.64
C MET A 23 4.14 -14.70 -6.40
N ASN A 24 3.10 -15.52 -6.32
CA ASN A 24 1.81 -15.20 -6.95
C ASN A 24 0.99 -14.25 -6.08
N HIS A 25 0.91 -13.00 -6.49
CA HIS A 25 0.11 -11.96 -5.87
C HIS A 25 -1.15 -11.57 -6.65
N ASP A 26 -1.43 -12.21 -7.78
CA ASP A 26 -2.48 -11.79 -8.73
C ASP A 26 -3.83 -11.64 -8.06
N ARG A 27 -4.23 -12.65 -7.28
CA ARG A 27 -5.54 -12.65 -6.63
C ARG A 27 -5.67 -11.53 -5.59
N VAL A 28 -4.66 -11.33 -4.76
CA VAL A 28 -4.71 -10.31 -3.68
C VAL A 28 -4.65 -8.91 -4.25
N ASN A 29 -3.87 -8.69 -5.31
CA ASN A 29 -3.79 -7.42 -6.02
C ASN A 29 -5.10 -7.09 -6.75
N ALA A 30 -5.72 -8.07 -7.40
CA ALA A 30 -7.02 -7.90 -8.06
C ALA A 30 -8.13 -7.55 -7.04
N ILE A 31 -8.15 -8.19 -5.86
CA ILE A 31 -9.07 -7.86 -4.78
C ILE A 31 -8.83 -6.43 -4.29
N PHE A 32 -7.55 -6.03 -4.06
CA PHE A 32 -7.21 -4.68 -3.64
C PHE A 32 -7.77 -3.61 -4.59
N VAL A 33 -7.52 -3.76 -5.90
CA VAL A 33 -7.96 -2.78 -6.91
C VAL A 33 -9.48 -2.80 -7.10
N ASN A 34 -10.12 -3.98 -7.02
CA ASN A 34 -11.58 -4.07 -7.08
C ASN A 34 -12.25 -3.39 -5.89
N ASP A 35 -11.76 -3.60 -4.68
CA ASP A 35 -12.27 -2.97 -3.45
C ASP A 35 -12.05 -1.45 -3.49
N LEU A 36 -10.88 -1.00 -3.95
CA LEU A 36 -10.64 0.41 -4.21
C LEU A 36 -11.70 0.99 -5.16
N ARG A 37 -11.91 0.35 -6.32
CA ARG A 37 -12.90 0.81 -7.31
C ARG A 37 -14.30 0.91 -6.73
N GLN A 38 -14.70 -0.06 -5.91
CA GLN A 38 -15.99 -0.05 -5.24
C GLN A 38 -16.10 1.10 -4.21
N ALA A 39 -15.03 1.32 -3.45
CA ALA A 39 -15.01 2.35 -2.40
C ALA A 39 -15.06 3.77 -2.96
N VAL A 40 -14.32 4.06 -4.05
CA VAL A 40 -14.30 5.40 -4.65
C VAL A 40 -15.46 5.65 -5.61
N GLY A 41 -16.14 4.58 -6.07
CA GLY A 41 -17.26 4.66 -7.00
C GLY A 41 -16.88 5.12 -8.41
N PRO A 42 -17.84 5.58 -9.21
CA PRO A 42 -17.59 6.24 -10.48
C PRO A 42 -16.76 7.50 -10.25
N VAL A 43 -15.60 7.58 -10.91
CA VAL A 43 -14.68 8.71 -10.72
C VAL A 43 -14.73 9.66 -11.90
N ASP A 44 -14.91 10.93 -11.58
CA ASP A 44 -14.96 12.07 -12.51
C ASP A 44 -13.72 12.97 -12.36
N TRP A 45 -12.67 12.45 -11.73
CA TRP A 45 -11.45 13.24 -11.54
C TRP A 45 -10.38 12.91 -12.60
N SER A 46 -9.72 13.96 -13.06
CA SER A 46 -8.52 13.87 -13.89
C SER A 46 -7.28 14.06 -13.02
N GLY A 47 -6.16 13.49 -13.44
CA GLY A 47 -4.88 13.63 -12.75
C GLY A 47 -4.22 12.29 -12.47
N PRO A 48 -2.98 12.31 -11.97
CA PRO A 48 -2.22 11.10 -11.71
C PRO A 48 -2.68 10.41 -10.43
N ILE A 49 -2.63 9.09 -10.42
CA ILE A 49 -2.74 8.24 -9.23
C ILE A 49 -1.33 8.03 -8.69
N LEU A 50 -1.14 8.14 -7.38
CA LEU A 50 0.13 7.82 -6.72
C LEU A 50 0.01 6.49 -5.99
N ASP A 51 0.89 5.54 -6.31
CA ASP A 51 1.05 4.28 -5.58
C ASP A 51 2.34 4.34 -4.76
N LEU A 52 2.20 4.25 -3.44
CA LEU A 52 3.29 4.31 -2.47
C LEU A 52 3.75 2.91 -2.09
N GLY A 53 5.03 2.62 -2.30
CA GLY A 53 5.58 1.27 -2.15
C GLY A 53 5.09 0.34 -3.26
N ALA A 54 5.17 0.81 -4.51
CA ALA A 54 4.62 0.11 -5.67
C ALA A 54 5.26 -1.26 -5.96
N GLY A 55 6.43 -1.53 -5.35
CA GLY A 55 7.13 -2.80 -5.45
C GLY A 55 7.39 -3.20 -6.89
N ASN A 56 6.97 -4.41 -7.26
CA ASN A 56 7.18 -4.98 -8.60
C ASN A 56 6.22 -4.46 -9.68
N GLY A 57 5.37 -3.47 -9.40
CA GLY A 57 4.53 -2.76 -10.39
C GLY A 57 3.25 -3.48 -10.80
N LEU A 58 2.86 -4.58 -10.17
CA LEU A 58 1.64 -5.32 -10.55
C LEU A 58 0.36 -4.52 -10.23
N ILE A 59 0.29 -3.87 -9.07
CA ILE A 59 -0.87 -3.02 -8.71
C ILE A 59 -0.98 -1.81 -9.65
N PRO A 60 0.07 -1.03 -9.96
CA PRO A 60 0.04 0.02 -10.96
C PRO A 60 -0.54 -0.38 -12.31
N ILE A 61 -0.23 -1.57 -12.81
CA ILE A 61 -0.80 -2.10 -14.05
C ILE A 61 -2.32 -2.26 -13.93
N LEU A 62 -2.80 -2.90 -12.86
CA LEU A 62 -4.23 -3.06 -12.59
C LEU A 62 -4.94 -1.72 -12.39
N LEU A 63 -4.29 -0.74 -11.75
CA LEU A 63 -4.80 0.62 -11.62
C LEU A 63 -4.95 1.30 -12.99
N ARG A 64 -3.99 1.10 -13.90
CA ARG A 64 -4.06 1.61 -15.27
C ARG A 64 -5.19 1.00 -16.07
N GLU A 65 -5.45 -0.28 -15.90
CA GLU A 65 -6.57 -0.98 -16.55
C GLU A 65 -7.91 -0.47 -16.02
N THR A 66 -7.99 -0.28 -14.69
CA THR A 66 -9.21 0.15 -14.00
C THR A 66 -9.53 1.63 -14.23
N PHE A 67 -8.51 2.49 -14.19
CA PHE A 67 -8.61 3.95 -14.34
C PHE A 67 -7.88 4.41 -15.62
N SER A 68 -8.39 3.95 -16.77
CA SER A 68 -7.72 4.06 -18.07
C SER A 68 -7.41 5.49 -18.54
N ASN A 69 -8.04 6.51 -18.00
CA ASN A 69 -7.80 7.91 -18.33
C ASN A 69 -6.66 8.54 -17.50
N ASN A 70 -6.25 7.91 -16.40
CA ASN A 70 -5.28 8.45 -15.46
C ASN A 70 -3.86 7.94 -15.74
N THR A 71 -2.85 8.72 -15.44
CA THR A 71 -1.48 8.26 -15.31
C THR A 71 -1.30 7.66 -13.91
N VAL A 72 -0.51 6.60 -13.76
CA VAL A 72 -0.11 6.09 -12.44
C VAL A 72 1.36 6.40 -12.21
N VAL A 73 1.66 6.96 -11.06
CA VAL A 73 3.02 7.22 -10.58
C VAL A 73 3.36 6.16 -9.54
N GLU A 74 4.30 5.31 -9.87
CA GLU A 74 4.85 4.26 -9.04
C GLU A 74 6.01 4.84 -8.21
N LEU A 75 5.88 4.84 -6.89
CA LEU A 75 6.94 5.31 -6.00
C LEU A 75 7.41 4.16 -5.14
N ASP A 76 8.71 3.91 -5.16
CA ASP A 76 9.36 2.93 -4.28
C ASP A 76 10.74 3.42 -3.86
N ALA A 77 11.19 3.02 -2.68
CA ALA A 77 12.53 3.30 -2.19
C ALA A 77 13.58 2.37 -2.82
N ALA A 78 13.19 1.13 -3.14
CA ALA A 78 14.05 0.11 -3.71
C ALA A 78 14.23 0.29 -5.23
N ARG A 79 15.46 0.52 -5.66
CA ARG A 79 15.78 0.62 -7.08
C ARG A 79 15.56 -0.71 -7.81
N SER A 80 15.86 -1.82 -7.16
CA SER A 80 15.66 -3.17 -7.71
C SER A 80 14.18 -3.44 -8.00
N MET A 81 13.27 -3.04 -7.12
CA MET A 81 11.82 -3.16 -7.34
C MET A 81 11.36 -2.32 -8.53
N LEU A 82 11.78 -1.06 -8.63
CA LEU A 82 11.44 -0.21 -9.79
C LEU A 82 12.02 -0.73 -11.12
N ALA A 83 13.16 -1.41 -11.09
CA ALA A 83 13.70 -2.06 -12.29
C ALA A 83 12.80 -3.22 -12.75
N ILE A 84 12.32 -4.05 -11.81
CA ILE A 84 11.34 -5.12 -12.11
C ILE A 84 10.04 -4.51 -12.63
N ALA A 85 9.49 -3.49 -11.96
CA ALA A 85 8.26 -2.82 -12.35
C ALA A 85 8.30 -2.30 -13.80
N ARG A 86 9.42 -1.68 -14.20
CA ARG A 86 9.62 -1.22 -15.59
C ARG A 86 9.63 -2.36 -16.59
N ASN A 87 10.29 -3.49 -16.26
CA ASN A 87 10.33 -4.66 -17.12
C ASN A 87 8.93 -5.29 -17.27
N VAL A 88 8.19 -5.41 -16.18
CA VAL A 88 6.82 -5.95 -16.17
C VAL A 88 5.90 -5.08 -17.01
N ALA A 89 5.94 -3.76 -16.80
CA ALA A 89 5.15 -2.80 -17.58
C ALA A 89 5.50 -2.82 -19.07
N GLY A 90 6.80 -2.95 -19.41
CA GLY A 90 7.28 -3.09 -20.77
C GLY A 90 6.78 -4.37 -21.44
N ALA A 91 6.85 -5.51 -20.75
CA ALA A 91 6.35 -6.80 -21.25
C ALA A 91 4.82 -6.77 -21.46
N ALA A 92 4.08 -6.13 -20.57
CA ALA A 92 2.64 -5.94 -20.67
C ALA A 92 2.22 -4.79 -21.63
N GLN A 93 3.17 -4.06 -22.19
CA GLN A 93 2.95 -2.90 -23.08
C GLN A 93 2.06 -1.81 -22.45
N VAL A 94 2.07 -1.68 -21.13
CA VAL A 94 1.29 -0.67 -20.41
C VAL A 94 1.96 0.70 -20.52
N ARG A 95 1.17 1.72 -20.87
CA ARG A 95 1.61 3.11 -21.03
C ARG A 95 1.03 3.99 -19.92
N ARG A 96 1.54 5.21 -19.80
CA ARG A 96 1.16 6.21 -18.78
C ARG A 96 1.46 5.74 -17.35
N LEU A 97 2.64 5.10 -17.20
CA LEU A 97 3.26 4.82 -15.92
C LEU A 97 4.49 5.72 -15.76
N GLY A 98 4.66 6.27 -14.56
CA GLY A 98 5.85 7.02 -14.15
C GLY A 98 6.51 6.33 -12.96
N TRP A 99 7.83 6.37 -12.88
CA TRP A 99 8.59 5.71 -11.81
C TRP A 99 9.41 6.76 -11.04
N VAL A 100 9.26 6.76 -9.73
CA VAL A 100 9.96 7.69 -8.84
C VAL A 100 10.66 6.90 -7.74
N GLN A 101 11.97 6.96 -7.70
CA GLN A 101 12.72 6.41 -6.57
C GLN A 101 12.73 7.42 -5.44
N ALA A 102 11.97 7.16 -4.38
CA ALA A 102 11.91 8.00 -3.19
C ALA A 102 11.36 7.21 -1.99
N ARG A 103 11.60 7.71 -0.79
CA ARG A 103 10.97 7.21 0.42
C ARG A 103 9.58 7.82 0.58
N ALA A 104 8.59 7.00 0.93
CA ALA A 104 7.21 7.43 1.13
C ALA A 104 7.06 8.42 2.31
N GLN A 105 8.03 8.44 3.24
CA GLN A 105 8.10 9.38 4.35
C GLN A 105 8.47 10.82 3.92
N ARG A 106 8.96 11.00 2.67
CA ARG A 106 9.35 12.31 2.13
C ARG A 106 9.15 12.33 0.61
N LEU A 107 7.97 12.70 0.18
CA LEU A 107 7.56 12.67 -1.22
C LEU A 107 8.11 13.89 -2.00
N PRO A 108 8.71 13.68 -3.19
CA PRO A 108 9.22 14.77 -4.03
C PRO A 108 8.10 15.46 -4.83
N HIS A 109 6.88 15.45 -4.33
CA HIS A 109 5.70 15.98 -5.02
C HIS A 109 5.12 17.17 -4.27
N SER A 110 4.50 18.09 -5.01
CA SER A 110 3.80 19.24 -4.44
C SER A 110 2.58 18.80 -3.63
N ALA A 111 2.15 19.64 -2.70
CA ALA A 111 0.89 19.45 -2.00
C ALA A 111 -0.28 19.43 -3.00
N ASN A 112 -1.31 18.64 -2.71
CA ASN A 112 -2.55 18.57 -3.49
C ASN A 112 -2.36 18.12 -4.96
N ALA A 113 -1.32 17.35 -5.25
CA ALA A 113 -0.97 16.93 -6.62
C ALA A 113 -1.78 15.72 -7.13
N PHE A 114 -2.32 14.91 -6.24
CA PHE A 114 -2.93 13.62 -6.61
C PHE A 114 -4.39 13.53 -6.17
N PRO A 115 -5.32 13.22 -7.08
CA PRO A 115 -6.71 12.93 -6.73
C PRO A 115 -6.90 11.56 -6.05
N LEU A 116 -5.93 10.67 -6.20
CA LEU A 116 -5.93 9.37 -5.55
C LEU A 116 -4.50 9.01 -5.12
N VAL A 117 -4.36 8.63 -3.85
CA VAL A 117 -3.14 8.06 -3.28
C VAL A 117 -3.46 6.69 -2.72
N VAL A 118 -2.74 5.68 -3.17
CA VAL A 118 -2.91 4.29 -2.73
C VAL A 118 -1.63 3.75 -2.12
N SER A 119 -1.77 2.74 -1.27
CA SER A 119 -0.66 1.93 -0.77
C SER A 119 -1.15 0.56 -0.36
N ASN A 120 -0.40 -0.47 -0.70
CA ASN A 120 -0.68 -1.84 -0.28
C ASN A 120 0.57 -2.50 0.29
N SER A 121 0.49 -3.01 1.52
CA SER A 121 1.57 -3.78 2.16
C SER A 121 2.91 -3.03 2.27
N LEU A 122 2.87 -1.73 2.61
CA LEU A 122 4.04 -0.89 2.84
C LEU A 122 4.24 -0.53 4.31
N ILE A 123 3.14 -0.24 5.01
CA ILE A 123 3.16 0.47 6.30
C ILE A 123 3.84 -0.36 7.40
N HIS A 124 3.70 -1.69 7.34
CA HIS A 124 4.30 -2.58 8.33
C HIS A 124 5.84 -2.58 8.30
N HIS A 125 6.47 -2.27 7.16
CA HIS A 125 7.92 -2.14 7.06
C HIS A 125 8.49 -0.88 7.72
N LEU A 126 7.66 0.12 8.02
CA LEU A 126 8.14 1.45 8.38
C LEU A 126 8.29 1.65 9.89
N PRO A 127 9.44 2.10 10.39
CA PRO A 127 9.61 2.41 11.81
C PRO A 127 8.76 3.60 12.25
N GLU A 128 8.61 4.62 11.40
CA GLU A 128 7.85 5.85 11.66
C GLU A 128 6.71 6.04 10.64
N PRO A 129 5.64 5.21 10.70
CA PRO A 129 4.58 5.23 9.69
C PRO A 129 3.80 6.54 9.64
N VAL A 130 3.75 7.32 10.72
CA VAL A 130 3.08 8.63 10.78
C VAL A 130 3.58 9.58 9.69
N LEU A 131 4.84 9.50 9.30
CA LEU A 131 5.41 10.34 8.26
C LEU A 131 4.77 10.07 6.89
N VAL A 132 4.48 8.79 6.59
CA VAL A 132 3.81 8.42 5.33
C VAL A 132 2.37 8.91 5.32
N PHE A 133 1.62 8.78 6.42
CA PHE A 133 0.25 9.32 6.50
C PHE A 133 0.25 10.84 6.28
N ARG A 134 1.21 11.58 6.89
CA ARG A 134 1.35 13.03 6.68
C ARG A 134 1.66 13.40 5.24
N GLU A 135 2.62 12.72 4.63
CA GLU A 135 3.02 12.99 3.25
C GLU A 135 1.91 12.63 2.26
N ALA A 136 1.28 11.46 2.43
CA ALA A 136 0.13 11.06 1.61
C ALA A 136 -1.00 12.10 1.71
N TRP A 137 -1.32 12.55 2.93
CA TRP A 137 -2.34 13.58 3.13
C TRP A 137 -1.96 14.94 2.55
N ARG A 138 -0.68 15.30 2.62
CA ARG A 138 -0.15 16.53 2.03
C ARG A 138 -0.31 16.56 0.51
N VAL A 139 0.08 15.46 -0.15
CA VAL A 139 0.04 15.38 -1.62
C VAL A 139 -1.35 15.08 -2.16
N LEU A 140 -2.25 14.56 -1.35
CA LEU A 140 -3.64 14.28 -1.72
C LEU A 140 -4.39 15.59 -1.95
N ALA A 141 -5.05 15.71 -3.10
CA ALA A 141 -5.85 16.87 -3.46
C ALA A 141 -7.12 16.99 -2.59
N PRO A 142 -7.64 18.20 -2.33
CA PRO A 142 -8.98 18.38 -1.76
C PRO A 142 -10.03 17.61 -2.58
N GLY A 143 -10.91 16.86 -1.92
CA GLY A 143 -11.88 15.98 -2.57
C GLY A 143 -11.30 14.67 -3.10
N GLY A 144 -9.99 14.47 -3.02
CA GLY A 144 -9.30 13.24 -3.43
C GLY A 144 -9.46 12.11 -2.41
N TRP A 145 -9.04 10.91 -2.79
CA TRP A 145 -9.16 9.70 -2.00
C TRP A 145 -7.80 9.15 -1.57
N ALA A 146 -7.69 8.77 -0.30
CA ALA A 146 -6.64 7.88 0.20
C ALA A 146 -7.22 6.47 0.34
N PHE A 147 -6.51 5.47 -0.16
CA PHE A 147 -6.88 4.06 -0.01
C PHE A 147 -5.64 3.23 0.31
N PHE A 148 -5.49 2.90 1.59
CA PHE A 148 -4.36 2.13 2.10
C PHE A 148 -4.86 0.81 2.66
N ARG A 149 -4.14 -0.26 2.36
CA ARG A 149 -4.37 -1.59 2.92
C ARG A 149 -3.06 -2.17 3.38
N ASP A 150 -3.09 -2.77 4.57
CA ASP A 150 -1.93 -3.49 5.07
C ASP A 150 -2.36 -4.58 6.06
N LEU A 151 -1.41 -5.42 6.44
CA LEU A 151 -1.60 -6.41 7.50
C LEU A 151 -1.92 -5.73 8.82
N PHE A 152 -2.65 -6.41 9.71
CA PHE A 152 -2.72 -6.01 11.11
C PHE A 152 -2.08 -7.06 12.02
N ARG A 153 -1.45 -6.58 13.10
CA ARG A 153 -0.79 -7.41 14.09
C ARG A 153 -1.82 -8.21 14.87
N PRO A 154 -1.70 -9.56 14.94
CA PRO A 154 -2.58 -10.39 15.73
C PRO A 154 -2.39 -10.15 17.24
N ASP A 155 -3.42 -10.45 18.01
CA ASP A 155 -3.43 -10.17 19.46
C ASP A 155 -2.51 -11.08 20.26
N ASN A 156 -2.27 -12.28 19.79
CA ASN A 156 -1.51 -13.29 20.53
C ASN A 156 -0.84 -14.32 19.60
N PRO A 157 0.13 -15.12 20.13
CA PRO A 157 0.86 -16.12 19.33
C PRO A 157 -0.02 -17.20 18.70
N ALA A 158 -1.13 -17.57 19.34
CA ALA A 158 -2.03 -18.60 18.81
C ALA A 158 -2.75 -18.08 17.56
N GLU A 159 -3.17 -16.84 17.56
CA GLU A 159 -3.77 -16.20 16.39
C GLU A 159 -2.76 -16.00 15.26
N LEU A 160 -1.52 -15.61 15.59
CA LEU A 160 -0.43 -15.56 14.63
C LEU A 160 -0.23 -16.91 13.93
N ALA A 161 -0.11 -18.00 14.70
CA ALA A 161 0.05 -19.34 14.16
C ALA A 161 -1.13 -19.75 13.27
N ARG A 162 -2.36 -19.45 13.71
CA ARG A 162 -3.59 -19.71 12.95
C ARG A 162 -3.60 -18.98 11.59
N LEU A 163 -3.20 -17.72 11.56
CA LEU A 163 -3.14 -16.94 10.32
C LEU A 163 -2.08 -17.49 9.37
N VAL A 164 -0.89 -17.85 9.88
CA VAL A 164 0.18 -18.46 9.09
C VAL A 164 -0.28 -19.79 8.50
N ASP A 165 -0.92 -20.65 9.31
CA ASP A 165 -1.44 -21.94 8.84
C ASP A 165 -2.56 -21.80 7.81
N LYS A 166 -3.38 -20.78 7.94
CA LYS A 166 -4.49 -20.52 7.00
C LYS A 166 -4.01 -19.93 5.68
N HIS A 167 -3.11 -18.94 5.71
CA HIS A 167 -2.78 -18.13 4.55
C HIS A 167 -1.46 -18.46 3.86
N ALA A 168 -0.57 -19.16 4.56
CA ALA A 168 0.68 -19.68 4.02
C ALA A 168 0.73 -21.22 4.02
N LYS A 169 -0.43 -21.87 3.96
CA LYS A 169 -0.54 -23.33 3.85
C LYS A 169 0.05 -23.78 2.50
N GLY A 170 1.03 -24.68 2.58
CA GLY A 170 1.69 -25.20 1.38
C GLY A 170 2.88 -24.39 0.89
N GLU A 171 3.11 -23.20 1.48
CA GLU A 171 4.29 -22.39 1.20
C GLU A 171 5.55 -22.97 1.84
N SER A 172 6.72 -22.57 1.34
CA SER A 172 8.01 -22.97 1.90
C SER A 172 8.15 -22.49 3.36
N PRO A 173 8.99 -23.17 4.18
CA PRO A 173 9.26 -22.72 5.55
C PRO A 173 9.74 -21.25 5.61
N THR A 174 10.52 -20.80 4.64
CA THR A 174 10.99 -19.43 4.54
C THR A 174 9.84 -18.45 4.28
N ALA A 175 8.94 -18.74 3.34
CA ALA A 175 7.78 -17.88 3.05
C ALA A 175 6.83 -17.79 4.26
N ARG A 176 6.62 -18.91 4.96
CA ARG A 176 5.82 -18.94 6.20
C ARG A 176 6.45 -18.08 7.31
N ARG A 177 7.76 -18.13 7.48
CA ARG A 177 8.49 -17.30 8.44
C ARG A 177 8.38 -15.82 8.09
N LEU A 178 8.64 -15.44 6.83
CA LEU A 178 8.51 -14.06 6.37
C LEU A 178 7.10 -13.51 6.58
N PHE A 179 6.07 -14.31 6.28
CA PHE A 179 4.69 -13.89 6.53
C PHE A 179 4.40 -13.69 8.03
N ALA A 180 4.95 -14.53 8.91
CA ALA A 180 4.84 -14.35 10.36
C ALA A 180 5.56 -13.08 10.85
N GLU A 181 6.74 -12.79 10.28
CA GLU A 181 7.50 -11.57 10.57
C GLU A 181 6.73 -10.32 10.16
N SER A 182 6.14 -10.29 8.95
CA SER A 182 5.29 -9.19 8.49
C SER A 182 4.05 -8.97 9.37
N LEU A 183 3.41 -10.05 9.84
CA LEU A 183 2.30 -9.95 10.80
C LEU A 183 2.75 -9.34 12.15
N ASN A 184 3.95 -9.69 12.63
CA ASN A 184 4.50 -9.11 13.85
C ASN A 184 4.94 -7.65 13.68
N ALA A 185 5.37 -7.27 12.48
CA ALA A 185 5.76 -5.90 12.15
C ALA A 185 4.55 -4.99 11.91
N ALA A 186 3.38 -5.55 11.67
CA ALA A 186 2.16 -4.82 11.34
C ALA A 186 1.65 -3.96 12.50
N LEU A 187 0.92 -2.90 12.16
CA LEU A 187 0.17 -2.08 13.11
C LEU A 187 -1.15 -2.77 13.47
N THR A 188 -1.66 -2.50 14.64
CA THR A 188 -3.05 -2.83 14.98
C THR A 188 -4.01 -1.84 14.31
N VAL A 189 -5.27 -2.22 14.16
CA VAL A 189 -6.32 -1.32 13.64
C VAL A 189 -6.42 -0.04 14.47
N GLU A 190 -6.26 -0.13 15.79
CA GLU A 190 -6.34 1.03 16.68
C GLU A 190 -5.12 1.96 16.52
N GLU A 191 -3.92 1.43 16.38
CA GLU A 191 -2.73 2.22 16.07
C GLU A 191 -2.90 3.00 14.76
N VAL A 192 -3.49 2.36 13.72
CA VAL A 192 -3.77 3.05 12.45
C VAL A 192 -4.82 4.14 12.62
N ARG A 193 -5.89 3.91 13.41
CA ARG A 193 -6.89 4.94 13.73
C ARG A 193 -6.27 6.17 14.38
N GLN A 194 -5.33 5.98 15.29
CA GLN A 194 -4.59 7.09 15.90
C GLN A 194 -3.75 7.85 14.87
N LEU A 195 -3.05 7.12 13.98
CA LEU A 195 -2.23 7.72 12.93
C LEU A 195 -3.04 8.56 11.94
N VAL A 196 -4.19 8.09 11.50
CA VAL A 196 -5.04 8.87 10.59
C VAL A 196 -5.64 10.09 11.31
N GLY A 197 -5.87 10.01 12.62
CA GLY A 197 -6.26 11.15 13.44
C GLY A 197 -5.25 12.29 13.43
N VAL A 198 -3.95 11.97 13.37
CA VAL A 198 -2.86 12.98 13.29
C VAL A 198 -2.95 13.84 12.03
N VAL A 199 -3.51 13.31 10.94
CA VAL A 199 -3.67 14.04 9.67
C VAL A 199 -5.06 14.68 9.51
N GLY A 200 -5.91 14.61 10.54
CA GLY A 200 -7.25 15.19 10.56
C GLY A 200 -8.33 14.31 9.91
N ALA A 201 -8.03 13.05 9.60
CA ALA A 201 -9.04 12.07 9.21
C ALA A 201 -9.66 11.40 10.44
N THR A 202 -10.90 10.90 10.31
CA THR A 202 -11.54 10.21 11.44
C THR A 202 -11.10 8.75 11.49
N GLY A 203 -10.92 8.20 12.71
CA GLY A 203 -10.59 6.79 12.90
C GLY A 203 -11.64 5.82 12.35
N GLU A 204 -12.89 6.26 12.18
CA GLU A 204 -13.98 5.49 11.58
C GLU A 204 -13.72 5.13 10.10
N THR A 205 -12.83 5.86 9.43
CA THR A 205 -12.42 5.56 8.05
C THR A 205 -11.46 4.37 7.95
N VAL A 206 -11.05 3.81 9.11
CA VAL A 206 -10.20 2.61 9.20
C VAL A 206 -11.02 1.43 9.69
N CYS A 207 -11.03 0.35 8.93
CA CYS A 207 -11.72 -0.89 9.29
C CYS A 207 -10.82 -2.12 9.09
N ALA A 208 -11.11 -3.20 9.83
CA ALA A 208 -10.61 -4.52 9.48
C ALA A 208 -11.36 -5.01 8.23
N SER A 209 -10.69 -5.11 7.11
CA SER A 209 -11.27 -5.48 5.82
C SER A 209 -11.17 -6.99 5.52
N SER A 210 -10.38 -7.71 6.29
CA SER A 210 -10.31 -9.17 6.28
C SER A 210 -9.84 -9.68 7.65
N ASP A 211 -9.58 -10.99 7.78
CA ASP A 211 -9.04 -11.57 9.01
C ASP A 211 -7.55 -11.23 9.27
N ARG A 212 -6.92 -10.49 8.38
CA ARG A 212 -5.51 -10.10 8.50
C ARG A 212 -5.17 -8.73 7.94
N HIS A 213 -6.15 -8.02 7.32
CA HIS A 213 -5.88 -6.70 6.75
C HIS A 213 -6.77 -5.62 7.37
N TRP A 214 -6.18 -4.48 7.63
CA TRP A 214 -6.92 -3.24 7.77
C TRP A 214 -6.96 -2.50 6.43
N THR A 215 -7.98 -1.65 6.28
CA THR A 215 -8.08 -0.71 5.16
C THR A 215 -8.44 0.66 5.71
N TRP A 216 -7.68 1.67 5.30
CA TRP A 216 -8.02 3.07 5.44
C TRP A 216 -8.55 3.58 4.11
N CYS A 217 -9.81 3.98 4.08
CA CYS A 217 -10.44 4.59 2.92
C CYS A 217 -11.05 5.92 3.34
N CYS A 218 -10.50 7.02 2.86
CA CYS A 218 -10.92 8.35 3.28
C CYS A 218 -10.90 9.33 2.11
N ARG A 219 -11.94 10.15 2.03
CA ARG A 219 -11.98 11.29 1.12
C ARG A 219 -11.50 12.54 1.85
N LYS A 220 -10.48 13.20 1.32
CA LYS A 220 -10.01 14.47 1.87
C LYS A 220 -11.10 15.53 1.70
N PRO A 221 -11.46 16.29 2.73
CA PRO A 221 -12.44 17.35 2.60
C PRO A 221 -12.08 18.32 1.47
N PHE A 222 -13.09 18.87 0.81
CA PHE A 222 -12.86 19.99 -0.10
C PHE A 222 -12.34 21.20 0.69
N ALA A 223 -11.48 22.00 0.06
CA ALA A 223 -11.12 23.28 0.65
C ALA A 223 -12.41 24.10 0.89
N ALA A 224 -12.54 24.69 2.08
CA ALA A 224 -13.61 25.64 2.30
C ALA A 224 -13.53 26.73 1.21
N MET A 225 -14.64 27.02 0.55
CA MET A 225 -14.68 28.18 -0.35
C MET A 225 -14.47 29.43 0.50
N PRO A 226 -13.61 30.35 0.06
CA PRO A 226 -13.38 31.61 0.77
C PRO A 226 -14.65 32.47 0.87
#